data_9fd3b19f0885e71cb4eca22d3b9a24fc
#
_entry.id   9fd3b19f0885e71cb4eca22d3b9a24fc
#
_cell.length_a   1.000
_cell.length_b   1.000
_cell.length_c   1.000
_cell.angle_alpha   90.00
_cell.angle_beta   90.00
_cell.angle_gamma   90.00
#
_symmetry.space_group_name_H-M   'P 1'
#
loop_
_entity.id
_entity.type
_entity.pdbx_description
1 polymer ?
#
loop_
_entity_poly.entity_id
_entity_poly.type
_entity_poly.pdbx_seq_one_letter_code
_entity_poly.pdbx_strand_id
1 'polypeptide(L)'
;MNQDKLQMFVERYLELSSELHYKKGESGAFMQLGELLTNKGDYDTSTKHFYRAMKIAEETGDGDMKEAAKVNFGMANASMKMN
;
A
#
# COMPACT_ATOMS: atom_id res chain seq x y z
N MET A 1 14.30 8.01 -11.78
CA MET A 1 14.56 6.87 -10.91
C MET A 1 13.80 5.66 -11.41
N ASN A 2 14.43 4.51 -11.44
CA ASN A 2 13.85 3.25 -11.85
C ASN A 2 12.79 2.81 -10.80
N GLN A 3 11.61 2.42 -11.26
CA GLN A 3 10.54 1.96 -10.35
C GLN A 3 10.95 0.74 -9.54
N ASP A 4 11.80 -0.13 -10.11
CA ASP A 4 12.27 -1.32 -9.39
C ASP A 4 13.14 -0.94 -8.19
N LYS A 5 13.99 0.07 -8.34
CA LYS A 5 14.80 0.57 -7.23
C LYS A 5 13.92 1.20 -6.16
N LEU A 6 12.94 1.98 -6.58
CA LEU A 6 12.00 2.61 -5.65
C LEU A 6 11.23 1.55 -4.87
N GLN A 7 10.78 0.50 -5.57
CA GLN A 7 10.07 -0.60 -4.93
C GLN A 7 10.95 -1.28 -3.87
N MET A 8 12.23 -1.52 -4.20
CA MET A 8 13.17 -2.14 -3.26
C MET A 8 13.34 -1.29 -1.99
N PHE A 9 13.46 0.04 -2.15
CA PHE A 9 13.59 0.93 -1.01
C PHE A 9 12.34 0.92 -0.14
N VAL A 10 11.17 0.93 -0.77
CA VAL A 10 9.91 0.92 -0.02
C VAL A 10 9.73 -0.42 0.71
N GLU A 11 10.08 -1.53 0.07
CA GLU A 11 10.03 -2.84 0.70
C GLU A 11 10.96 -2.92 1.90
N ARG A 12 12.16 -2.34 1.78
CA ARG A 12 13.11 -2.27 2.89
C ARG A 12 12.56 -1.42 4.03
N TYR A 13 11.95 -0.29 3.69
CA TYR A 13 11.33 0.57 4.69
C TYR A 13 10.19 -0.16 5.42
N LEU A 14 9.41 -0.95 4.68
CA LEU A 14 8.35 -1.76 5.27
C LEU A 14 8.92 -2.77 6.27
N GLU A 15 9.99 -3.48 5.88
CA GLU A 15 10.66 -4.44 6.76
C GLU A 15 11.09 -3.77 8.06
N LEU A 16 11.80 -2.63 7.95
CA LEU A 16 12.29 -1.92 9.12
C LEU A 16 11.14 -1.42 9.98
N SER A 17 10.10 -0.88 9.37
CA SER A 17 8.92 -0.40 10.10
C SER A 17 8.25 -1.54 10.86
N SER A 18 8.16 -2.71 10.23
CA SER A 18 7.58 -3.89 10.85
C SER A 18 8.39 -4.37 12.05
N GLU A 19 9.73 -4.44 11.88
CA GLU A 19 10.63 -4.85 12.96
C GLU A 19 10.55 -3.91 14.16
N LEU A 20 10.39 -2.61 13.91
CA LEU A 20 10.31 -1.60 14.95
C LEU A 20 8.89 -1.39 15.47
N HIS A 21 7.92 -2.13 14.94
CA HIS A 21 6.51 -1.97 15.26
C HIS A 21 6.00 -0.56 15.00
N TYR A 22 6.57 0.09 13.97
CA TYR A 22 6.16 1.44 13.59
C TYR A 22 5.00 1.36 12.60
N LYS A 23 3.79 1.34 13.14
CA LYS A 23 2.56 1.09 12.36
C LYS A 23 2.31 2.16 11.29
N LYS A 24 2.59 3.42 11.61
CA LYS A 24 2.39 4.50 10.64
C LYS A 24 3.32 4.33 9.43
N GLY A 25 4.55 3.89 9.66
CA GLY A 25 5.49 3.59 8.59
C GLY A 25 5.05 2.41 7.74
N GLU A 26 4.51 1.37 8.38
CA GLU A 26 3.99 0.20 7.67
C GLU A 26 2.84 0.59 6.74
N SER A 27 1.86 1.34 7.24
CA SER A 27 0.72 1.73 6.40
C SER A 27 1.15 2.61 5.22
N GLY A 28 2.07 3.54 5.47
CA GLY A 28 2.61 4.38 4.39
C GLY A 28 3.34 3.58 3.34
N ALA A 29 4.13 2.59 3.76
CA ALA A 29 4.87 1.71 2.85
C ALA A 29 3.90 0.86 2.02
N PHE A 30 2.87 0.30 2.64
CA PHE A 30 1.86 -0.47 1.90
C PHE A 30 1.14 0.40 0.87
N MET A 31 0.84 1.65 1.20
CA MET A 31 0.23 2.58 0.24
C MET A 31 1.13 2.80 -0.97
N GLN A 32 2.41 3.05 -0.73
CA GLN A 32 3.37 3.27 -1.81
C GLN A 32 3.55 2.03 -2.67
N LEU A 33 3.62 0.85 -2.05
CA LEU A 33 3.71 -0.41 -2.78
C LEU A 33 2.47 -0.65 -3.63
N GLY A 34 1.29 -0.36 -3.07
CA GLY A 34 0.05 -0.47 -3.82
C GLY A 34 0.06 0.42 -5.06
N GLU A 35 0.51 1.66 -4.92
CA GLU A 35 0.59 2.60 -6.04
C GLU A 35 1.57 2.13 -7.11
N LEU A 36 2.76 1.66 -6.70
CA LEU A 36 3.76 1.16 -7.63
C LEU A 36 3.24 -0.04 -8.41
N LEU A 37 2.58 -0.96 -7.74
CA LEU A 37 2.04 -2.16 -8.38
C LEU A 37 0.86 -1.84 -9.30
N THR A 38 0.06 -0.85 -8.92
CA THR A 38 -1.01 -0.35 -9.79
C THR A 38 -0.42 0.18 -11.09
N ASN A 39 0.66 0.95 -11.00
CA ASN A 39 1.34 1.50 -12.18
C ASN A 39 1.92 0.39 -13.06
N LYS A 40 2.30 -0.73 -12.47
CA LYS A 40 2.80 -1.89 -13.22
C LYS A 40 1.68 -2.77 -13.79
N GLY A 41 0.45 -2.50 -13.42
CA GLY A 41 -0.70 -3.31 -13.85
C GLY A 41 -0.94 -4.53 -13.00
N ASP A 42 -0.21 -4.71 -11.91
CA ASP A 42 -0.40 -5.83 -10.98
C ASP A 42 -1.47 -5.45 -9.94
N TYR A 43 -2.72 -5.47 -10.39
CA TYR A 43 -3.84 -5.03 -9.55
C TYR A 43 -4.15 -6.02 -8.43
N ASP A 44 -3.89 -7.30 -8.65
CA ASP A 44 -4.14 -8.32 -7.63
C ASP A 44 -3.30 -8.06 -6.37
N THR A 45 -1.99 -7.87 -6.54
CA THR A 45 -1.11 -7.58 -5.42
C THR A 45 -1.34 -6.18 -4.87
N SER A 46 -1.63 -5.23 -5.76
CA SER A 46 -1.92 -3.85 -5.37
C SER A 46 -3.10 -3.77 -4.41
N THR A 47 -4.21 -4.47 -4.70
CA THR A 47 -5.37 -4.47 -3.81
C THR A 47 -5.04 -5.03 -2.44
N LYS A 48 -4.20 -6.06 -2.38
CA LYS A 48 -3.78 -6.65 -1.10
C LYS A 48 -3.02 -5.64 -0.25
N HIS A 49 -2.13 -4.86 -0.88
CA HIS A 49 -1.36 -3.84 -0.15
C HIS A 49 -2.24 -2.69 0.32
N PHE A 50 -3.18 -2.23 -0.51
CA PHE A 50 -4.10 -1.18 -0.09
C PHE A 50 -4.99 -1.65 1.06
N TYR A 51 -5.42 -2.89 1.02
CA TYR A 51 -6.22 -3.47 2.10
C TYR A 51 -5.43 -3.49 3.41
N ARG A 52 -4.16 -3.90 3.36
CA ARG A 52 -3.29 -3.92 4.54
C ARG A 52 -3.11 -2.51 5.09
N ALA A 53 -2.87 -1.54 4.23
CA ALA A 53 -2.73 -0.15 4.65
C ALA A 53 -3.99 0.34 5.36
N MET A 54 -5.15 0.01 4.82
CA MET A 54 -6.43 0.39 5.41
C MET A 54 -6.61 -0.22 6.80
N LYS A 55 -6.30 -1.50 6.96
CA LYS A 55 -6.45 -2.18 8.24
C LYS A 55 -5.52 -1.60 9.30
N ILE A 56 -4.27 -1.29 8.93
CA ILE A 56 -3.33 -0.68 9.87
C ILE A 56 -3.80 0.72 10.25
N ALA A 57 -4.31 1.48 9.28
CA ALA A 57 -4.84 2.82 9.55
C ALA A 57 -6.03 2.78 10.52
N GLU A 58 -6.89 1.76 10.39
CA GLU A 58 -7.98 1.55 11.35
C GLU A 58 -7.45 1.31 12.76
N GLU A 59 -6.44 0.46 12.88
CA GLU A 59 -5.83 0.13 14.18
C GLU A 59 -5.23 1.35 14.85
N THR A 60 -4.62 2.24 14.06
CA THR A 60 -3.92 3.42 14.60
C THR A 60 -4.81 4.65 14.70
N GLY A 61 -6.04 4.57 14.21
CA GLY A 61 -6.95 5.71 14.22
C GLY A 61 -6.60 6.79 13.20
N ASP A 62 -5.85 6.44 12.15
CA ASP A 62 -5.46 7.39 11.09
C ASP A 62 -6.57 7.44 10.03
N GLY A 63 -7.53 8.33 10.23
CA GLY A 63 -8.69 8.45 9.35
C GLY A 63 -8.33 8.86 7.93
N ASP A 64 -7.36 9.74 7.78
CA ASP A 64 -6.95 10.22 6.44
C ASP A 64 -6.32 9.10 5.63
N MET A 65 -5.43 8.35 6.26
CA MET A 65 -4.78 7.20 5.60
C MET A 65 -5.82 6.13 5.26
N LYS A 66 -6.75 5.87 6.18
CA LYS A 66 -7.81 4.87 5.99
C LYS A 66 -8.64 5.22 4.75
N GLU A 67 -9.06 6.49 4.63
CA GLU A 67 -9.86 6.92 3.49
C GLU A 67 -9.08 6.84 2.18
N ALA A 68 -7.82 7.27 2.20
CA ALA A 68 -6.97 7.18 1.00
C ALA A 68 -6.79 5.73 0.55
N ALA A 69 -6.52 4.83 1.50
CA ALA A 69 -6.34 3.40 1.20
C ALA A 69 -7.63 2.79 0.67
N LYS A 70 -8.76 3.15 1.25
CA LYS A 70 -10.07 2.66 0.84
C LYS A 70 -10.39 3.06 -0.61
N VAL A 71 -10.13 4.31 -0.96
CA VAL A 71 -10.36 4.80 -2.32
C VAL A 71 -9.46 4.07 -3.31
N ASN A 72 -8.18 3.96 -3.00
CA ASN A 72 -7.23 3.28 -3.88
C ASN A 72 -7.54 1.79 -4.02
N PHE A 73 -7.96 1.15 -2.93
CA PHE A 73 -8.41 -0.25 -2.95
C PHE A 73 -9.57 -0.42 -3.92
N GLY A 74 -10.57 0.47 -3.83
CA GLY A 74 -11.73 0.41 -4.70
C GLY A 74 -11.37 0.58 -6.17
N MET A 75 -10.48 1.52 -6.47
CA MET A 75 -10.03 1.78 -7.83
C MET A 75 -9.24 0.60 -8.41
N ALA A 76 -8.32 0.04 -7.65
CA ALA A 76 -7.52 -1.11 -8.10
C ALA A 76 -8.40 -2.35 -8.28
N ASN A 77 -9.35 -2.56 -7.38
CA ASN A 77 -10.28 -3.68 -7.46
C ASN A 77 -11.17 -3.57 -8.71
N ALA A 78 -11.64 -2.37 -9.01
CA ALA A 78 -12.43 -2.12 -10.23
C ALA A 78 -11.59 -2.39 -11.48
N SER A 79 -10.34 -1.95 -11.51
CA SER A 79 -9.43 -2.20 -12.63
C SER A 79 -9.17 -3.69 -12.83
N MET A 80 -9.03 -4.43 -11.74
CA MET A 80 -8.81 -5.87 -11.79
C MET A 80 -10.01 -6.58 -12.43
N LYS A 81 -11.22 -6.13 -12.09
CA LYS A 81 -12.45 -6.74 -12.62
C LYS A 81 -12.69 -6.41 -14.09
N MET A 82 -12.15 -5.29 -14.56
CA MET A 82 -12.31 -4.86 -15.93
C MET A 82 -11.37 -5.58 -16.91
N ASN A 83 -10.36 -6.23 -16.40
CA ASN A 83 -9.40 -6.98 -17.23
C ASN A 83 -9.83 -8.45 -17.41
#